data_b8a1ba7916fb2a480d9854d8a0c2172f
#
_entry.id   b8a1ba7916fb2a480d9854d8a0c2172f
#
_cell.length_a   1.000
_cell.length_b   1.000
_cell.length_c   1.000
_cell.angle_alpha   90.00
_cell.angle_beta   90.00
_cell.angle_gamma   90.00
#
_symmetry.space_group_name_H-M   'P 1'
#
loop_
_entity.id
_entity.type
_entity.pdbx_description
1 polymer ?
#
loop_
_entity_poly.entity_id
_entity_poly.type
_entity_poly.pdbx_seq_one_letter_code
_entity_poly.pdbx_strand_id
1 'polypeptide(L)'
;AYDIGVRLVGSEMCIRDSYKHSRSENPASYANAAPFIYVGDGSVKEIDGFKLGTNSYVPQNGSFPYMDVRDGKMKTWNLGDGSENRANEIALISDYRFRNDLLWKFNLKYMDAPRANYVDFGGSTISEVTANDGFTLSNGDPYEGLAEGRRTWLHVGKVKNFLITSELNKTFGNHDLRLGVNEWYYHLDYYSSSLQWMATVQNYPQLLTSTTTSSLDPTLTGQRVQTYGYNELSPEYTKGYENKLALYFTDNWQVTPQFNIYYGGRLEYYRMSADQISASRFPGFRIGDFTTYSKEEETGNIIATQRSIHPAKVVKDKLNYAATLRATYNVTGQFGLTADGTVATRFPRINEYAGTGPTEEQYKRVTIPLIRGGLFYKNKWINLTSMVTYISKSNNIDQQNLTKPGTEEGKTVLLIYNIKTLGWTTSAEIDPFKGFHLHALFTYQKPVYKNYNASVTFNDGSEMSVNANGMIVKEIPQILVELDPSYNITKDLRLWLSFRYFG
;
A
#
# COMPACT_ATOMS: atom_id res chain seq x y z
N ALA A 1 10.19 3.04 23.05
CA ALA A 1 8.76 2.98 23.36
C ALA A 1 8.63 2.81 24.88
N TYR A 2 7.92 3.69 25.53
CA TYR A 2 7.58 3.56 26.96
C TYR A 2 6.16 3.04 27.02
N ASP A 3 5.97 1.84 27.57
CA ASP A 3 4.66 1.26 27.84
C ASP A 3 4.41 1.49 29.35
N ILE A 4 3.52 2.41 29.68
CA ILE A 4 3.11 2.65 31.06
C ILE A 4 1.73 1.99 31.17
N GLY A 5 1.69 0.77 31.66
CA GLY A 5 0.45 0.05 31.89
C GLY A 5 0.10 0.05 33.39
N VAL A 6 -1.08 0.56 33.75
CA VAL A 6 -1.66 0.35 35.07
C VAL A 6 -2.68 -0.77 34.96
N ARG A 7 -2.46 -1.85 35.73
CA ARG A 7 -3.39 -2.98 35.82
C ARG A 7 -4.14 -2.92 37.13
N LEU A 8 -5.41 -2.57 37.07
CA LEU A 8 -6.31 -2.73 38.22
C LEU A 8 -7.01 -4.10 38.09
N VAL A 9 -6.71 -5.00 39.00
CA VAL A 9 -7.29 -6.35 39.04
C VAL A 9 -8.23 -6.45 40.24
N GLY A 10 -9.53 -6.40 39.97
CA GLY A 10 -10.56 -6.87 40.88
C GLY A 10 -11.17 -8.16 40.34
N SER A 11 -11.88 -8.95 41.15
CA SER A 11 -12.45 -10.23 40.76
C SER A 11 -13.47 -10.16 39.59
N GLU A 12 -13.89 -8.98 39.16
CA GLU A 12 -14.96 -8.76 38.17
C GLU A 12 -14.57 -7.76 37.05
N MET A 13 -13.49 -7.00 37.20
CA MET A 13 -13.06 -6.00 36.24
C MET A 13 -11.57 -5.97 36.05
N CYS A 14 -11.12 -5.94 34.79
CA CYS A 14 -9.73 -5.72 34.40
C CYS A 14 -9.70 -4.48 33.49
N ILE A 15 -8.91 -3.47 33.86
CA ILE A 15 -8.65 -2.29 33.06
C ILE A 15 -7.15 -2.23 32.81
N ARG A 16 -6.77 -2.02 31.55
CA ARG A 16 -5.41 -1.72 31.14
C ARG A 16 -5.42 -0.53 30.19
N ASP A 17 -4.67 0.48 30.55
CA ASP A 17 -4.38 1.62 29.70
C ASP A 17 -2.93 1.59 29.25
N SER A 18 -2.65 2.23 28.14
CA SER A 18 -1.30 2.41 27.63
C SER A 18 -1.17 3.72 26.86
N TYR A 19 -0.01 4.33 27.01
CA TYR A 19 0.44 5.43 26.17
C TYR A 19 1.71 5.03 25.45
N LYS A 20 1.75 5.23 24.12
CA LYS A 20 2.90 4.96 23.30
C LYS A 20 3.27 6.19 22.49
N HIS A 21 4.50 6.65 22.64
CA HIS A 21 5.13 7.60 21.72
C HIS A 21 6.06 6.84 20.80
N SER A 22 5.92 7.05 19.49
CA SER A 22 6.83 6.46 18.50
C SER A 22 7.37 7.54 17.59
N ARG A 23 8.67 7.46 17.32
CA ARG A 23 9.35 8.23 16.30
C ARG A 23 10.24 7.26 15.51
N SER A 24 10.11 7.28 14.21
CA SER A 24 11.03 6.59 13.32
C SER A 24 11.49 7.57 12.24
N GLU A 25 12.78 7.55 11.98
CA GLU A 25 13.41 8.25 10.88
C GLU A 25 14.14 7.19 10.06
N ASN A 26 13.79 7.08 8.79
CA ASN A 26 14.40 6.15 7.88
C ASN A 26 14.99 6.93 6.71
N PRO A 27 16.15 6.54 6.20
CA PRO A 27 16.63 7.10 4.96
C PRO A 27 15.56 6.92 3.87
N ALA A 28 15.58 7.78 2.88
CA ALA A 28 14.68 7.64 1.75
C ALA A 28 14.90 6.29 1.05
N SER A 29 13.83 5.74 0.49
CA SER A 29 13.91 4.50 -0.28
C SER A 29 14.57 4.76 -1.63
N TYR A 30 15.68 4.07 -1.90
CA TYR A 30 16.40 4.14 -3.18
C TYR A 30 16.19 2.89 -4.03
N ALA A 31 15.11 2.15 -3.82
CA ALA A 31 14.86 0.83 -4.41
C ALA A 31 14.87 1.00 -5.91
N ASN A 32 14.94 1.35 -6.79
CA ASN A 32 14.97 1.39 -8.26
C ASN A 32 15.89 2.51 -8.82
N ALA A 33 16.89 2.92 -8.05
CA ALA A 33 17.76 4.00 -8.43
C ALA A 33 19.20 3.57 -8.77
N ALA A 34 19.50 2.26 -8.78
CA ALA A 34 20.80 1.76 -9.17
C ALA A 34 20.98 1.86 -10.69
N PRO A 35 22.04 2.48 -11.20
CA PRO A 35 22.28 2.62 -12.63
C PRO A 35 22.76 1.29 -13.24
N PHE A 36 22.08 0.81 -14.28
CA PHE A 36 22.47 -0.38 -15.04
C PHE A 36 21.90 -0.34 -16.47
N ILE A 37 22.42 -1.21 -17.33
CA ILE A 37 21.89 -1.43 -18.67
C ILE A 37 21.08 -2.71 -18.66
N TYR A 38 19.79 -2.65 -19.02
CA TYR A 38 18.94 -3.82 -19.19
C TYR A 38 19.17 -4.46 -20.54
N VAL A 39 19.48 -5.78 -20.55
CA VAL A 39 19.87 -6.50 -21.78
C VAL A 39 18.66 -7.12 -22.49
N GLY A 40 17.52 -7.25 -21.80
CA GLY A 40 16.27 -7.73 -22.42
C GLY A 40 15.93 -9.21 -22.16
N ASP A 41 16.85 -9.98 -21.57
CA ASP A 41 16.67 -11.40 -21.24
C ASP A 41 16.46 -11.69 -19.74
N GLY A 42 16.21 -10.62 -18.97
CA GLY A 42 16.14 -10.67 -17.50
C GLY A 42 17.50 -10.40 -16.83
N SER A 43 18.59 -10.27 -17.59
CA SER A 43 19.90 -9.90 -17.06
C SER A 43 20.15 -8.40 -17.18
N VAL A 44 21.12 -7.94 -16.37
CA VAL A 44 21.59 -6.55 -16.38
C VAL A 44 23.10 -6.52 -16.64
N LYS A 45 23.53 -5.47 -17.32
CA LYS A 45 24.95 -5.20 -17.55
C LYS A 45 25.37 -3.96 -16.75
N GLU A 46 26.54 -4.04 -16.15
CA GLU A 46 27.16 -2.88 -15.47
C GLU A 46 27.52 -1.78 -16.48
N ILE A 47 27.50 -0.56 -16.01
CA ILE A 47 27.98 0.61 -16.75
C ILE A 47 29.49 0.73 -16.51
N ASP A 48 30.25 1.09 -17.53
CA ASP A 48 31.68 1.28 -17.40
C ASP A 48 32.01 2.31 -16.31
N GLY A 49 32.86 1.91 -15.37
CA GLY A 49 33.22 2.73 -14.21
C GLY A 49 32.27 2.64 -13.00
N PHE A 50 31.15 1.89 -13.12
CA PHE A 50 30.22 1.70 -12.02
C PHE A 50 29.94 0.22 -11.76
N LYS A 51 30.28 -0.27 -10.53
CA LYS A 51 30.04 -1.66 -10.10
C LYS A 51 28.80 -1.77 -9.24
N LEU A 52 27.81 -2.55 -9.69
CA LEU A 52 26.62 -2.88 -8.93
C LEU A 52 26.96 -3.62 -7.63
N GLY A 53 26.28 -3.29 -6.58
CA GLY A 53 26.49 -3.89 -5.25
C GLY A 53 27.78 -3.48 -4.53
N THR A 54 28.67 -2.71 -5.18
CA THR A 54 29.93 -2.24 -4.60
C THR A 54 29.96 -0.71 -4.52
N ASN A 55 29.62 -0.03 -5.60
CA ASN A 55 29.61 1.43 -5.66
C ASN A 55 28.31 1.98 -5.06
N SER A 56 28.42 3.12 -4.38
CA SER A 56 27.25 3.86 -3.91
C SER A 56 26.60 4.60 -5.09
N TYR A 57 25.31 4.39 -5.26
CA TYR A 57 24.48 5.12 -6.22
C TYR A 57 23.60 6.20 -5.56
N VAL A 58 23.83 6.46 -4.27
CA VAL A 58 23.10 7.45 -3.48
C VAL A 58 23.95 8.69 -3.33
N PRO A 59 23.50 9.87 -3.79
CA PRO A 59 24.18 11.13 -3.51
C PRO A 59 24.22 11.40 -1.99
N GLN A 60 25.36 11.84 -1.47
CA GLN A 60 25.50 12.07 -0.04
C GLN A 60 24.94 13.43 0.41
N ASN A 61 25.00 14.43 -0.45
CA ASN A 61 24.61 15.80 -0.16
C ASN A 61 23.85 16.40 -1.34
N GLY A 62 22.99 17.34 -1.04
CA GLY A 62 22.26 18.14 -2.01
C GLY A 62 20.96 18.66 -1.42
N SER A 63 20.48 19.75 -1.98
CA SER A 63 19.19 20.32 -1.63
C SER A 63 18.47 20.78 -2.89
N PHE A 64 17.14 20.65 -2.87
CA PHE A 64 16.28 21.04 -3.98
C PHE A 64 15.22 22.01 -3.51
N PRO A 65 14.99 23.10 -4.26
CA PRO A 65 13.78 23.89 -4.12
C PRO A 65 12.60 23.09 -4.69
N TYR A 66 11.48 23.09 -3.99
CA TYR A 66 10.22 22.55 -4.50
C TYR A 66 9.05 23.44 -4.10
N MET A 67 7.98 23.40 -4.86
CA MET A 67 6.76 24.14 -4.55
C MET A 67 5.83 23.29 -3.70
N ASP A 68 5.36 23.83 -2.57
CA ASP A 68 4.26 23.23 -1.84
C ASP A 68 2.94 23.49 -2.58
N VAL A 69 2.30 22.46 -3.07
CA VAL A 69 1.07 22.55 -3.88
C VAL A 69 -0.08 23.24 -3.16
N ARG A 70 -0.07 23.26 -1.81
CA ARG A 70 -1.15 23.80 -0.99
C ARG A 70 -1.16 25.34 -0.97
N ASP A 71 0.00 25.97 -0.97
CA ASP A 71 0.15 27.41 -0.83
C ASP A 71 0.98 28.08 -1.92
N GLY A 72 1.54 27.29 -2.83
CA GLY A 72 2.39 27.76 -3.93
C GLY A 72 3.72 28.35 -3.48
N LYS A 73 4.17 28.10 -2.23
CA LYS A 73 5.42 28.61 -1.72
C LYS A 73 6.57 27.67 -1.98
N MET A 74 7.70 28.25 -2.34
CA MET A 74 8.94 27.51 -2.48
C MET A 74 9.45 27.06 -1.11
N LYS A 75 9.79 25.78 -1.03
CA LYS A 75 10.43 25.12 0.11
C LYS A 75 11.72 24.43 -0.33
N THR A 76 12.56 24.07 0.59
CA THR A 76 13.77 23.29 0.33
C THR A 76 13.61 21.90 0.92
N TRP A 77 13.97 20.90 0.12
CA TRP A 77 14.14 19.52 0.57
C TRP A 77 15.61 19.14 0.46
N ASN A 78 16.15 18.48 1.50
CA ASN A 78 17.54 18.01 1.51
C ASN A 78 17.57 16.50 1.26
N LEU A 79 18.55 16.02 0.51
CA LEU A 79 18.73 14.58 0.22
C LEU A 79 18.87 13.72 1.49
N GLY A 80 19.36 14.31 2.58
CA GLY A 80 19.42 13.66 3.88
C GLY A 80 18.10 13.56 4.61
N ASP A 81 17.07 14.31 4.18
CA ASP A 81 15.74 14.31 4.79
C ASP A 81 14.99 13.06 4.30
N GLY A 82 14.99 12.02 5.11
CA GLY A 82 14.30 10.78 4.83
C GLY A 82 12.82 10.80 5.21
N SER A 83 12.26 9.61 5.29
CA SER A 83 10.90 9.40 5.80
C SER A 83 10.87 9.58 7.31
N GLU A 84 9.97 10.40 7.84
CA GLU A 84 9.77 10.60 9.28
C GLU A 84 8.34 10.23 9.66
N ASN A 85 8.21 9.32 10.63
CA ASN A 85 6.94 9.02 11.26
C ASN A 85 7.01 9.37 12.74
N ARG A 86 6.05 10.15 13.19
CA ARG A 86 5.88 10.50 14.62
C ARG A 86 4.43 10.29 14.99
N ALA A 87 4.18 9.48 16.00
CA ALA A 87 2.84 9.19 16.45
C ALA A 87 2.75 9.10 17.98
N ASN A 88 1.63 9.57 18.51
CA ASN A 88 1.20 9.35 19.88
C ASN A 88 -0.04 8.45 19.86
N GLU A 89 -0.05 7.43 20.69
CA GLU A 89 -1.13 6.48 20.78
C GLU A 89 -1.56 6.32 22.23
N ILE A 90 -2.87 6.38 22.47
CA ILE A 90 -3.48 6.06 23.75
C ILE A 90 -4.42 4.87 23.50
N ALA A 91 -4.34 3.87 24.33
CA ALA A 91 -5.24 2.73 24.30
C ALA A 91 -5.79 2.43 25.69
N LEU A 92 -7.06 2.03 25.72
CA LEU A 92 -7.76 1.53 26.89
C LEU A 92 -8.39 0.20 26.55
N ILE A 93 -8.11 -0.81 27.34
CA ILE A 93 -8.71 -2.14 27.24
C ILE A 93 -9.39 -2.44 28.57
N SER A 94 -10.65 -2.80 28.53
CA SER A 94 -11.44 -3.10 29.72
C SER A 94 -12.26 -4.37 29.51
N ASP A 95 -12.16 -5.30 30.44
CA ASP A 95 -13.01 -6.48 30.54
C ASP A 95 -13.80 -6.40 31.84
N TYR A 96 -15.12 -6.51 31.77
CA TYR A 96 -16.00 -6.52 32.92
C TYR A 96 -16.90 -7.75 32.88
N ARG A 97 -16.84 -8.61 33.89
CA ARG A 97 -17.69 -9.79 34.05
C ARG A 97 -18.82 -9.47 35.02
N PHE A 98 -20.03 -9.53 34.52
CA PHE A 98 -21.25 -9.42 35.35
C PHE A 98 -21.50 -10.72 36.11
N ARG A 99 -22.32 -10.62 37.18
CA ARG A 99 -22.67 -11.78 38.07
C ARG A 99 -23.35 -12.95 37.33
N ASN A 100 -23.97 -12.69 36.20
CA ASN A 100 -24.62 -13.69 35.36
C ASN A 100 -23.74 -14.24 34.25
N ASP A 101 -22.40 -14.15 34.40
CA ASP A 101 -21.39 -14.57 33.43
C ASP A 101 -21.43 -13.86 32.06
N LEU A 102 -22.17 -12.76 31.98
CA LEU A 102 -22.07 -11.88 30.82
C LEU A 102 -20.73 -11.15 30.90
N LEU A 103 -19.91 -11.25 29.85
CA LEU A 103 -18.63 -10.55 29.75
C LEU A 103 -18.78 -9.37 28.80
N TRP A 104 -18.54 -8.17 29.29
CA TRP A 104 -18.43 -6.98 28.47
C TRP A 104 -16.95 -6.65 28.24
N LYS A 105 -16.57 -6.52 26.97
CA LYS A 105 -15.26 -6.09 26.53
C LYS A 105 -15.36 -4.71 25.89
N PHE A 106 -14.51 -3.81 26.30
CA PHE A 106 -14.42 -2.49 25.74
C PHE A 106 -12.98 -2.14 25.39
N ASN A 107 -12.74 -1.77 24.12
CA ASN A 107 -11.45 -1.33 23.66
C ASN A 107 -11.60 0.04 22.99
N LEU A 108 -10.72 0.95 23.38
CA LEU A 108 -10.58 2.26 22.76
C LEU A 108 -9.13 2.46 22.38
N LYS A 109 -8.90 3.00 21.19
CA LYS A 109 -7.58 3.38 20.72
C LYS A 109 -7.68 4.71 20.00
N TYR A 110 -6.85 5.64 20.38
CA TYR A 110 -6.66 6.91 19.68
C TYR A 110 -5.20 7.07 19.27
N MET A 111 -4.96 7.47 18.03
CA MET A 111 -3.65 7.77 17.50
C MET A 111 -3.66 9.13 16.82
N ASP A 112 -2.70 9.98 17.17
CA ASP A 112 -2.40 11.22 16.47
C ASP A 112 -0.97 11.14 15.91
N ALA A 113 -0.86 11.14 14.59
CA ALA A 113 0.40 11.14 13.86
C ALA A 113 0.56 12.49 13.13
N PRO A 114 1.13 13.50 13.79
CA PRO A 114 1.33 14.82 13.20
C PRO A 114 2.36 14.84 12.07
N ARG A 115 3.15 13.76 11.94
CA ARG A 115 4.08 13.52 10.84
C ARG A 115 3.99 12.06 10.41
N ALA A 116 3.58 11.86 9.17
CA ALA A 116 3.58 10.59 8.45
C ALA A 116 4.14 10.86 7.06
N ASN A 117 5.46 11.14 7.00
CA ASN A 117 6.13 11.53 5.79
C ASN A 117 6.86 10.32 5.21
N TYR A 118 6.74 10.15 3.91
CA TYR A 118 7.43 9.11 3.16
C TYR A 118 8.16 9.72 1.96
N VAL A 119 9.40 9.31 1.73
CA VAL A 119 10.21 9.74 0.59
C VAL A 119 10.63 8.53 -0.20
N ASP A 120 10.32 8.54 -1.48
CA ASP A 120 10.66 7.49 -2.42
C ASP A 120 11.46 8.03 -3.60
N PHE A 121 12.41 7.21 -4.11
CA PHE A 121 13.24 7.54 -5.25
C PHE A 121 13.09 6.51 -6.34
N GLY A 122 12.94 6.99 -7.59
CA GLY A 122 13.05 6.18 -8.78
C GLY A 122 14.21 6.65 -9.64
N GLY A 123 14.97 5.71 -10.17
CA GLY A 123 15.87 5.95 -11.29
C GLY A 123 15.07 6.07 -12.59
N SER A 124 15.63 6.78 -13.56
CA SER A 124 15.04 6.91 -14.88
C SER A 124 16.11 6.65 -15.96
N THR A 125 16.11 7.44 -17.00
CA THR A 125 17.00 7.26 -18.13
C THR A 125 18.44 7.67 -17.78
N ILE A 126 19.41 6.86 -18.23
CA ILE A 126 20.81 7.22 -18.27
C ILE A 126 21.11 7.80 -19.65
N SER A 127 21.72 8.97 -19.69
CA SER A 127 22.08 9.66 -20.91
C SER A 127 23.50 10.25 -20.80
N GLU A 128 24.15 10.41 -21.94
CA GLU A 128 25.37 11.19 -22.02
C GLU A 128 25.02 12.67 -22.09
N VAL A 129 25.60 13.46 -21.21
CA VAL A 129 25.44 14.92 -21.14
C VAL A 129 26.68 15.58 -21.64
N THR A 130 26.52 16.67 -22.39
CA THR A 130 27.57 17.48 -22.99
C THR A 130 27.57 18.87 -22.38
N ALA A 131 28.62 19.67 -22.64
CA ALA A 131 28.68 21.04 -22.21
C ALA A 131 27.49 21.91 -22.69
N ASN A 132 26.91 21.56 -23.84
CA ASN A 132 25.75 22.27 -24.41
C ASN A 132 24.44 22.06 -23.60
N ASP A 133 24.39 21.03 -22.81
CA ASP A 133 23.21 20.74 -21.96
C ASP A 133 23.17 21.63 -20.71
N GLY A 134 24.29 22.35 -20.44
CA GLY A 134 24.36 23.35 -19.38
C GLY A 134 24.31 22.81 -17.97
N PHE A 135 24.65 21.53 -17.77
CA PHE A 135 24.74 20.94 -16.44
C PHE A 135 26.02 21.32 -15.73
N THR A 136 25.91 21.60 -14.44
CA THR A 136 27.04 21.95 -13.56
C THR A 136 27.02 21.09 -12.30
N LEU A 137 28.21 20.84 -11.78
CA LEU A 137 28.43 20.29 -10.44
C LEU A 137 28.12 21.34 -9.37
N SER A 138 28.05 20.91 -8.11
CA SER A 138 27.75 21.79 -6.97
C SER A 138 28.78 22.93 -6.76
N ASN A 139 30.00 22.74 -7.23
CA ASN A 139 31.04 23.76 -7.21
C ASN A 139 30.96 24.77 -8.39
N GLY A 140 30.00 24.57 -9.30
CA GLY A 140 29.79 25.41 -10.47
C GLY A 140 30.56 24.99 -11.72
N ASP A 141 31.39 23.95 -11.66
CA ASP A 141 32.13 23.43 -12.81
C ASP A 141 31.14 22.77 -13.82
N PRO A 142 31.33 23.02 -15.13
CA PRO A 142 30.59 22.31 -16.16
C PRO A 142 30.78 20.80 -16.07
N TYR A 143 29.72 20.05 -16.33
CA TYR A 143 29.75 18.59 -16.33
C TYR A 143 29.49 18.01 -17.71
N GLU A 144 30.35 17.06 -18.08
CA GLU A 144 30.23 16.23 -19.27
C GLU A 144 30.39 14.76 -18.86
N GLY A 145 29.59 13.87 -19.41
CA GLY A 145 29.66 12.43 -19.15
C GLY A 145 28.28 11.80 -18.90
N LEU A 146 28.30 10.60 -18.34
CA LEU A 146 27.06 9.87 -18.05
C LEU A 146 26.32 10.49 -16.85
N ALA A 147 25.07 10.80 -17.07
CA ALA A 147 24.15 11.28 -16.03
C ALA A 147 22.88 10.43 -15.97
N GLU A 148 22.35 10.24 -14.78
CA GLU A 148 21.11 9.55 -14.54
C GLU A 148 20.02 10.54 -14.14
N GLY A 149 18.91 10.53 -14.88
CA GLY A 149 17.69 11.22 -14.49
C GLY A 149 17.05 10.50 -13.30
N ARG A 150 16.63 11.25 -12.32
CA ARG A 150 15.99 10.71 -11.11
C ARG A 150 14.72 11.43 -10.79
N ARG A 151 13.83 10.71 -10.09
CA ARG A 151 12.57 11.24 -9.61
C ARG A 151 12.44 10.95 -8.12
N THR A 152 12.04 11.97 -7.37
CA THR A 152 11.74 11.88 -5.95
C THR A 152 10.28 12.19 -5.72
N TRP A 153 9.58 11.35 -4.96
CA TRP A 153 8.25 11.62 -4.46
C TRP A 153 8.30 11.95 -2.98
N LEU A 154 7.82 13.13 -2.65
CA LEU A 154 7.68 13.60 -1.28
C LEU A 154 6.22 13.45 -0.89
N HIS A 155 5.93 12.51 -0.02
CA HIS A 155 4.61 12.28 0.55
C HIS A 155 4.57 12.85 1.95
N VAL A 156 3.70 13.83 2.18
CA VAL A 156 3.56 14.50 3.47
C VAL A 156 2.17 14.29 4.01
N GLY A 157 2.07 13.66 5.18
CA GLY A 157 0.79 13.31 5.77
C GLY A 157 0.69 13.67 7.24
N LYS A 158 -0.56 13.92 7.67
CA LYS A 158 -0.99 13.93 9.06
C LYS A 158 -2.17 12.99 9.20
N VAL A 159 -2.11 12.13 10.18
CA VAL A 159 -3.13 11.08 10.36
C VAL A 159 -3.67 11.16 11.79
N LYS A 160 -4.99 11.11 11.93
CA LYS A 160 -5.65 10.83 13.21
C LYS A 160 -6.51 9.59 13.04
N ASN A 161 -6.44 8.71 14.00
CA ASN A 161 -7.18 7.45 13.96
C ASN A 161 -7.84 7.22 15.32
N PHE A 162 -9.11 6.83 15.31
CA PHE A 162 -9.88 6.53 16.49
C PHE A 162 -10.62 5.21 16.26
N LEU A 163 -10.48 4.29 17.18
CA LEU A 163 -11.11 2.99 17.13
C LEU A 163 -11.79 2.70 18.47
N ILE A 164 -13.06 2.34 18.40
CA ILE A 164 -13.81 1.79 19.54
C ILE A 164 -14.34 0.41 19.16
N THR A 165 -14.28 -0.51 20.11
CA THR A 165 -15.00 -1.79 20.05
C THR A 165 -15.65 -2.02 21.40
N SER A 166 -16.95 -2.29 21.39
CA SER A 166 -17.72 -2.71 22.55
C SER A 166 -18.41 -4.02 22.23
N GLU A 167 -18.15 -5.05 23.01
CA GLU A 167 -18.63 -6.41 22.75
C GLU A 167 -19.17 -7.06 24.01
N LEU A 168 -20.33 -7.66 23.89
CA LEU A 168 -20.97 -8.48 24.92
C LEU A 168 -20.82 -9.96 24.53
N ASN A 169 -20.26 -10.76 25.43
CA ASN A 169 -20.04 -12.20 25.25
C ASN A 169 -20.85 -12.97 26.29
N LYS A 170 -21.58 -13.96 25.85
CA LYS A 170 -22.40 -14.82 26.73
C LYS A 170 -22.37 -16.24 26.25
N THR A 171 -21.96 -17.16 27.12
CA THR A 171 -22.12 -18.58 26.92
C THR A 171 -23.40 -19.05 27.60
N PHE A 172 -24.26 -19.74 26.89
CA PHE A 172 -25.48 -20.35 27.43
C PHE A 172 -25.80 -21.65 26.71
N GLY A 173 -25.97 -22.71 27.47
CA GLY A 173 -26.12 -24.05 26.89
C GLY A 173 -24.94 -24.39 25.99
N ASN A 174 -25.23 -24.69 24.73
CA ASN A 174 -24.25 -25.06 23.71
C ASN A 174 -23.82 -23.89 22.80
N HIS A 175 -24.16 -22.67 23.18
CA HIS A 175 -23.89 -21.45 22.38
C HIS A 175 -22.83 -20.55 23.06
N ASP A 176 -21.94 -20.00 22.28
CA ASP A 176 -21.03 -18.92 22.67
C ASP A 176 -21.31 -17.70 21.78
N LEU A 177 -22.24 -16.87 22.24
CA LEU A 177 -22.75 -15.71 21.52
C LEU A 177 -21.92 -14.48 21.82
N ARG A 178 -21.61 -13.73 20.76
CA ARG A 178 -21.00 -12.40 20.83
C ARG A 178 -21.82 -11.41 20.04
N LEU A 179 -22.04 -10.24 20.62
CA LEU A 179 -22.71 -9.11 19.99
C LEU A 179 -21.86 -7.88 20.21
N GLY A 180 -21.53 -7.16 19.15
CA GLY A 180 -20.65 -6.02 19.29
C GLY A 180 -20.93 -4.88 18.34
N VAL A 181 -20.44 -3.71 18.75
CA VAL A 181 -20.37 -2.49 17.95
C VAL A 181 -18.92 -2.11 17.79
N ASN A 182 -18.58 -1.69 16.59
CA ASN A 182 -17.24 -1.22 16.26
C ASN A 182 -17.35 0.09 15.50
N GLU A 183 -16.60 1.09 15.93
CA GLU A 183 -16.45 2.35 15.21
C GLU A 183 -14.98 2.57 14.88
N TRP A 184 -14.71 2.97 13.65
CA TRP A 184 -13.40 3.36 13.19
C TRP A 184 -13.51 4.68 12.44
N TYR A 185 -12.83 5.69 12.97
CA TYR A 185 -12.70 7.01 12.37
C TYR A 185 -11.26 7.26 11.98
N TYR A 186 -11.04 7.67 10.74
CA TYR A 186 -9.72 7.96 10.17
C TYR A 186 -9.75 9.33 9.50
N HIS A 187 -8.86 10.22 9.90
CA HIS A 187 -8.68 11.52 9.27
C HIS A 187 -7.31 11.59 8.61
N LEU A 188 -7.28 12.09 7.40
CA LEU A 188 -6.09 12.27 6.58
C LEU A 188 -5.98 13.73 6.13
N ASP A 189 -4.81 14.33 6.28
CA ASP A 189 -4.40 15.57 5.62
C ASP A 189 -3.10 15.25 4.90
N TYR A 190 -3.18 15.06 3.57
CA TYR A 190 -2.11 14.50 2.77
C TYR A 190 -1.90 15.30 1.49
N TYR A 191 -0.65 15.49 1.14
CA TYR A 191 -0.26 15.92 -0.20
C TYR A 191 1.03 15.23 -0.63
N SER A 192 1.25 15.15 -1.95
CA SER A 192 2.52 14.74 -2.52
C SER A 192 3.07 15.80 -3.46
N SER A 193 4.37 15.84 -3.56
CA SER A 193 5.12 16.60 -4.56
C SER A 193 6.15 15.67 -5.20
N SER A 194 6.42 15.86 -6.47
CA SER A 194 7.40 15.08 -7.21
C SER A 194 8.45 16.01 -7.81
N LEU A 195 9.71 15.66 -7.62
CA LEU A 195 10.87 16.39 -8.11
C LEU A 195 11.58 15.56 -9.17
N GLN A 196 12.02 16.22 -10.24
CA GLN A 196 12.98 15.64 -11.19
C GLN A 196 14.36 16.27 -10.98
N TRP A 197 15.39 15.46 -11.00
CA TRP A 197 16.76 15.89 -10.86
C TRP A 197 17.73 14.95 -11.58
N MET A 198 18.96 15.37 -11.76
CA MET A 198 20.01 14.61 -12.41
C MET A 198 21.16 14.38 -11.45
N ALA A 199 21.83 13.24 -11.57
CA ALA A 199 23.06 12.94 -10.87
C ALA A 199 24.10 12.32 -11.83
N THR A 200 25.37 12.47 -11.49
CA THR A 200 26.45 11.79 -12.20
C THR A 200 26.35 10.28 -12.00
N VAL A 201 26.79 9.50 -12.98
CA VAL A 201 26.90 8.04 -12.88
C VAL A 201 28.31 7.67 -12.45
N GLN A 202 28.54 7.64 -11.14
CA GLN A 202 29.85 7.31 -10.54
C GLN A 202 29.65 6.82 -9.10
N ASN A 203 30.72 6.29 -8.51
CA ASN A 203 30.72 6.01 -7.07
C ASN A 203 30.56 7.31 -6.30
N TYR A 204 29.58 7.36 -5.36
CA TYR A 204 29.14 8.59 -4.70
C TYR A 204 28.70 9.66 -5.71
N PRO A 205 27.54 9.47 -6.36
CA PRO A 205 27.05 10.40 -7.37
C PRO A 205 26.95 11.82 -6.83
N GLN A 206 27.23 12.78 -7.69
CA GLN A 206 27.04 14.20 -7.39
C GLN A 206 25.76 14.70 -8.04
N LEU A 207 25.08 15.60 -7.35
CA LEU A 207 23.93 16.29 -7.88
C LEU A 207 24.35 17.22 -9.03
N LEU A 208 23.62 17.16 -10.14
CA LEU A 208 23.78 18.06 -11.26
C LEU A 208 22.67 19.12 -11.23
N THR A 209 23.06 20.37 -11.48
CA THR A 209 22.15 21.50 -11.60
C THR A 209 22.23 22.05 -13.01
N SER A 210 21.10 22.27 -13.65
CA SER A 210 21.02 22.98 -14.91
C SER A 210 20.21 24.26 -14.72
N THR A 211 20.76 25.35 -15.23
CA THR A 211 20.11 26.66 -15.20
C THR A 211 20.09 27.26 -16.59
N THR A 212 19.03 27.97 -16.90
CA THR A 212 18.86 28.71 -18.14
C THR A 212 18.60 30.18 -17.84
N THR A 213 19.00 31.05 -18.76
CA THR A 213 18.66 32.47 -18.72
C THR A 213 17.35 32.76 -19.45
N SER A 214 16.80 31.78 -20.15
CA SER A 214 15.51 31.90 -20.82
C SER A 214 14.40 31.28 -19.97
N SER A 215 13.28 31.95 -19.88
CA SER A 215 12.07 31.45 -19.23
C SER A 215 10.86 31.73 -20.10
N LEU A 216 9.91 30.80 -20.08
CA LEU A 216 8.59 31.06 -20.69
C LEU A 216 7.78 32.08 -19.88
N ASP A 217 8.07 32.25 -18.59
CA ASP A 217 7.45 33.28 -17.75
C ASP A 217 8.11 34.65 -18.06
N PRO A 218 7.37 35.61 -18.61
CA PRO A 218 7.92 36.94 -18.94
C PRO A 218 8.47 37.70 -17.73
N THR A 219 8.00 37.40 -16.53
CA THR A 219 8.50 38.05 -15.29
C THR A 219 9.89 37.58 -14.89
N LEU A 220 10.34 36.45 -15.43
CA LEU A 220 11.64 35.81 -15.20
C LEU A 220 12.57 35.92 -16.39
N THR A 221 12.16 36.58 -17.48
CA THR A 221 12.98 36.75 -18.69
C THR A 221 14.33 37.43 -18.36
N GLY A 222 15.42 36.79 -18.79
CA GLY A 222 16.76 37.23 -18.49
C GLY A 222 17.32 36.86 -17.12
N GLN A 223 16.51 36.27 -16.24
CA GLN A 223 16.96 35.68 -14.98
C GLN A 223 17.45 34.25 -15.18
N ARG A 224 18.38 33.81 -14.36
CA ARG A 224 18.76 32.39 -14.33
C ARG A 224 17.65 31.59 -13.66
N VAL A 225 17.10 30.60 -14.38
CA VAL A 225 16.05 29.73 -13.92
C VAL A 225 16.58 28.32 -13.80
N GLN A 226 16.43 27.72 -12.64
CA GLN A 226 16.80 26.33 -12.43
C GLN A 226 15.83 25.41 -13.18
N THR A 227 16.35 24.54 -14.05
CA THR A 227 15.56 23.63 -14.88
C THR A 227 15.45 22.23 -14.30
N TYR A 228 16.36 21.84 -13.39
CA TYR A 228 16.32 20.59 -12.64
C TYR A 228 16.37 20.85 -11.14
N GLY A 229 15.78 19.95 -10.37
CA GLY A 229 15.57 20.12 -8.94
C GLY A 229 14.32 20.94 -8.61
N TYR A 230 13.60 21.38 -9.62
CA TYR A 230 12.36 22.11 -9.51
C TYR A 230 11.41 21.67 -10.61
N ASN A 231 10.58 20.73 -10.33
CA ASN A 231 9.46 20.39 -11.21
C ASN A 231 8.46 19.51 -10.50
N GLU A 232 7.20 19.87 -10.51
CA GLU A 232 6.15 19.06 -9.96
C GLU A 232 5.51 18.17 -11.02
N LEU A 233 5.68 16.89 -10.81
CA LEU A 233 5.03 15.89 -11.60
C LEU A 233 4.00 15.16 -10.72
N SER A 234 2.73 15.20 -11.09
CA SER A 234 1.66 14.44 -10.44
C SER A 234 1.43 14.81 -8.95
N PRO A 235 1.21 16.09 -8.61
CA PRO A 235 0.85 16.45 -7.27
C PRO A 235 -0.49 15.82 -6.88
N GLU A 236 -0.59 15.38 -5.63
CA GLU A 236 -1.81 14.84 -5.06
C GLU A 236 -2.19 15.65 -3.83
N TYR A 237 -3.47 15.83 -3.62
CA TYR A 237 -4.00 16.45 -2.41
C TYR A 237 -5.27 15.73 -1.97
N THR A 238 -5.31 15.36 -0.69
CA THR A 238 -6.50 14.79 -0.07
C THR A 238 -6.58 15.25 1.38
N LYS A 239 -7.67 15.89 1.75
CA LYS A 239 -7.95 16.24 3.14
C LYS A 239 -9.37 15.86 3.50
N GLY A 240 -9.53 14.98 4.48
CA GLY A 240 -10.84 14.51 4.83
C GLY A 240 -10.82 13.38 5.83
N TYR A 241 -11.94 12.67 5.92
CA TYR A 241 -12.11 11.58 6.87
C TYR A 241 -12.89 10.41 6.27
N GLU A 242 -12.67 9.25 6.86
CA GLU A 242 -13.52 8.07 6.75
C GLU A 242 -14.07 7.71 8.13
N ASN A 243 -15.32 7.30 8.16
CA ASN A 243 -15.96 6.74 9.35
C ASN A 243 -16.62 5.40 8.97
N LYS A 244 -16.46 4.40 9.82
CA LYS A 244 -17.06 3.07 9.70
C LYS A 244 -17.68 2.70 11.02
N LEU A 245 -18.99 2.73 11.06
CA LEU A 245 -19.77 2.24 12.21
C LEU A 245 -20.37 0.90 11.88
N ALA A 246 -20.08 -0.11 12.67
CA ALA A 246 -20.54 -1.47 12.40
C ALA A 246 -21.20 -2.11 13.62
N LEU A 247 -22.26 -2.85 13.34
CA LEU A 247 -22.88 -3.82 14.24
C LEU A 247 -22.53 -5.23 13.76
N TYR A 248 -22.16 -6.10 14.68
CA TYR A 248 -21.84 -7.49 14.35
C TYR A 248 -22.29 -8.45 15.44
N PHE A 249 -22.50 -9.69 15.02
CA PHE A 249 -22.71 -10.81 15.92
C PHE A 249 -21.97 -12.04 15.43
N THR A 250 -21.60 -12.92 16.34
CA THR A 250 -21.13 -14.29 16.05
C THR A 250 -21.69 -15.27 17.07
N ASP A 251 -21.92 -16.49 16.67
CA ASP A 251 -22.26 -17.58 17.55
C ASP A 251 -21.44 -18.83 17.19
N ASN A 252 -20.93 -19.47 18.22
CA ASN A 252 -20.29 -20.77 18.11
C ASN A 252 -21.21 -21.82 18.78
N TRP A 253 -21.94 -22.54 17.95
CA TRP A 253 -22.96 -23.49 18.39
C TRP A 253 -22.42 -24.92 18.33
N GLN A 254 -22.25 -25.54 19.48
CA GLN A 254 -21.95 -26.97 19.61
C GLN A 254 -23.24 -27.77 19.50
N VAL A 255 -23.63 -28.15 18.26
CA VAL A 255 -24.90 -28.83 17.97
C VAL A 255 -24.95 -30.23 18.60
N THR A 256 -23.85 -30.99 18.45
CA THR A 256 -23.59 -32.27 19.11
C THR A 256 -22.10 -32.31 19.54
N PRO A 257 -21.67 -33.27 20.35
CA PRO A 257 -20.25 -33.43 20.68
C PRO A 257 -19.32 -33.54 19.47
N GLN A 258 -19.85 -34.03 18.33
CA GLN A 258 -19.08 -34.16 17.08
C GLN A 258 -19.28 -33.03 16.10
N PHE A 259 -20.39 -32.27 16.20
CA PHE A 259 -20.76 -31.28 15.19
C PHE A 259 -20.85 -29.87 15.76
N ASN A 260 -20.04 -28.99 15.21
CA ASN A 260 -19.98 -27.58 15.57
C ASN A 260 -20.30 -26.69 14.36
N ILE A 261 -21.08 -25.65 14.59
CA ILE A 261 -21.38 -24.58 13.62
C ILE A 261 -20.92 -23.25 14.21
N TYR A 262 -20.09 -22.54 13.46
CA TYR A 262 -19.77 -21.14 13.74
C TYR A 262 -20.40 -20.27 12.66
N TYR A 263 -21.16 -19.26 13.04
CA TYR A 263 -21.75 -18.32 12.11
C TYR A 263 -21.75 -16.91 12.66
N GLY A 264 -21.83 -15.94 11.75
CA GLY A 264 -21.87 -14.55 12.14
C GLY A 264 -22.16 -13.61 10.99
N GLY A 265 -22.51 -12.40 11.35
CA GLY A 265 -22.81 -11.32 10.43
C GLY A 265 -22.29 -9.98 10.92
N ARG A 266 -21.99 -9.11 9.99
CA ARG A 266 -21.57 -7.72 10.22
C ARG A 266 -22.27 -6.82 9.22
N LEU A 267 -22.80 -5.73 9.71
CA LEU A 267 -23.35 -4.64 8.91
C LEU A 267 -22.58 -3.38 9.26
N GLU A 268 -22.05 -2.69 8.26
CA GLU A 268 -21.17 -1.53 8.44
C GLU A 268 -21.67 -0.36 7.62
N TYR A 269 -21.96 0.75 8.27
CA TYR A 269 -22.17 2.02 7.61
C TYR A 269 -20.83 2.71 7.40
N TYR A 270 -20.48 2.94 6.12
CA TYR A 270 -19.27 3.61 5.68
C TYR A 270 -19.62 5.01 5.20
N ARG A 271 -18.94 6.01 5.72
CA ARG A 271 -19.00 7.37 5.24
C ARG A 271 -17.61 7.92 4.99
N MET A 272 -17.42 8.54 3.83
CA MET A 272 -16.22 9.27 3.44
C MET A 272 -16.60 10.70 3.07
N SER A 273 -15.81 11.67 3.52
CA SER A 273 -15.90 13.07 3.07
C SER A 273 -14.50 13.63 2.95
N ALA A 274 -14.12 14.04 1.76
CA ALA A 274 -12.78 14.56 1.50
C ALA A 274 -12.82 15.69 0.45
N ASP A 275 -11.92 16.64 0.62
CA ASP A 275 -11.54 17.60 -0.40
C ASP A 275 -10.35 16.99 -1.16
N GLN A 276 -10.52 16.78 -2.47
CA GLN A 276 -9.53 16.11 -3.32
C GLN A 276 -9.25 16.92 -4.57
N ILE A 277 -8.01 16.83 -5.03
CA ILE A 277 -7.63 17.29 -6.36
C ILE A 277 -7.28 16.08 -7.19
N SER A 278 -7.93 15.93 -8.33
CA SER A 278 -7.50 15.00 -9.36
C SER A 278 -6.25 15.53 -10.03
N ALA A 279 -5.27 14.66 -10.26
CA ALA A 279 -3.98 15.03 -10.82
C ALA A 279 -4.12 15.65 -12.21
N SER A 280 -3.94 16.94 -12.30
CA SER A 280 -3.58 17.62 -13.53
C SER A 280 -2.07 17.78 -13.52
N ARG A 281 -1.40 17.26 -14.55
CA ARG A 281 0.06 17.28 -14.64
C ARG A 281 0.51 18.43 -15.52
N PHE A 282 0.94 19.50 -14.91
CA PHE A 282 1.63 20.60 -15.62
C PHE A 282 2.59 21.33 -14.68
N PRO A 283 3.64 21.95 -15.21
CA PRO A 283 4.59 22.70 -14.42
C PRO A 283 3.92 23.82 -13.63
N GLY A 284 4.36 24.01 -12.38
CA GLY A 284 3.82 25.05 -11.51
C GLY A 284 2.43 24.79 -10.95
N PHE A 285 1.95 23.53 -10.97
CA PHE A 285 0.66 23.15 -10.38
C PHE A 285 0.58 23.55 -8.90
N ARG A 286 -0.45 24.27 -8.56
CA ARG A 286 -0.78 24.63 -7.18
C ARG A 286 -2.28 24.82 -6.98
N ILE A 287 -2.71 24.76 -5.72
CA ILE A 287 -4.08 25.10 -5.34
C ILE A 287 -4.24 26.63 -5.40
N GLY A 288 -5.36 27.09 -5.97
CA GLY A 288 -5.70 28.50 -6.14
C GLY A 288 -5.57 28.98 -7.59
N ASP A 289 -5.50 30.29 -7.74
CA ASP A 289 -5.37 30.93 -9.03
C ASP A 289 -3.90 31.18 -9.39
N PHE A 290 -3.51 30.83 -10.61
CA PHE A 290 -2.15 31.05 -11.09
C PHE A 290 -2.11 31.08 -12.63
N THR A 291 -0.99 31.55 -13.18
CA THR A 291 -0.77 31.63 -14.61
C THR A 291 0.28 30.58 -15.00
N THR A 292 0.00 29.80 -16.06
CA THR A 292 1.00 28.96 -16.73
C THR A 292 1.37 29.58 -18.07
N TYR A 293 2.60 29.33 -18.50
CA TYR A 293 3.14 29.83 -19.76
C TYR A 293 3.54 28.64 -20.64
N SER A 294 3.18 28.70 -21.91
CA SER A 294 3.58 27.71 -22.91
C SER A 294 4.04 28.42 -24.19
N LYS A 295 4.93 27.78 -24.94
CA LYS A 295 5.34 28.29 -26.26
C LYS A 295 4.50 27.59 -27.33
N GLU A 296 3.91 28.38 -28.21
CA GLU A 296 3.19 27.86 -29.39
C GLU A 296 4.20 27.38 -30.42
N GLU A 297 4.07 26.15 -30.89
CA GLU A 297 5.06 25.53 -31.79
C GLU A 297 5.11 26.21 -33.16
N GLU A 298 3.95 26.67 -33.70
CA GLU A 298 3.86 27.27 -35.03
C GLU A 298 4.38 28.71 -35.08
N THR A 299 4.09 29.51 -34.07
CA THR A 299 4.40 30.94 -34.07
C THR A 299 5.58 31.30 -33.20
N GLY A 300 5.95 30.43 -32.27
CA GLY A 300 6.98 30.68 -31.24
C GLY A 300 6.52 31.65 -30.14
N ASN A 301 5.27 32.11 -30.16
CA ASN A 301 4.74 33.04 -29.18
C ASN A 301 4.54 32.40 -27.80
N ILE A 302 4.71 33.19 -26.75
CA ILE A 302 4.40 32.77 -25.40
C ILE A 302 2.93 33.02 -25.10
N ILE A 303 2.21 31.94 -24.77
CA ILE A 303 0.81 31.97 -24.37
C ILE A 303 0.71 31.90 -22.87
N ALA A 304 0.07 32.89 -22.26
CA ALA A 304 -0.26 32.89 -20.84
C ALA A 304 -1.67 32.32 -20.64
N THR A 305 -1.77 31.25 -19.86
CA THR A 305 -3.05 30.62 -19.57
C THR A 305 -3.36 30.76 -18.06
N GLN A 306 -4.47 31.40 -17.74
CA GLN A 306 -4.98 31.48 -16.38
C GLN A 306 -5.52 30.12 -15.94
N ARG A 307 -5.15 29.70 -14.75
CA ARG A 307 -5.58 28.45 -14.11
C ARG A 307 -6.23 28.76 -12.78
N SER A 308 -7.30 28.03 -12.47
CA SER A 308 -7.98 28.09 -11.18
C SER A 308 -8.25 26.65 -10.74
N ILE A 309 -7.51 26.20 -9.72
CA ILE A 309 -7.56 24.81 -9.23
C ILE A 309 -7.94 24.81 -7.78
N HIS A 310 -9.09 24.24 -7.51
CA HIS A 310 -9.61 24.10 -6.16
C HIS A 310 -9.97 22.64 -5.87
N PRO A 311 -9.78 22.19 -4.62
CA PRO A 311 -10.21 20.85 -4.23
C PRO A 311 -11.71 20.67 -4.42
N ALA A 312 -12.09 19.57 -5.05
CA ALA A 312 -13.48 19.16 -5.16
C ALA A 312 -13.88 18.36 -3.92
N LYS A 313 -15.03 18.68 -3.34
CA LYS A 313 -15.58 17.93 -2.22
C LYS A 313 -16.24 16.65 -2.70
N VAL A 314 -15.75 15.52 -2.20
CA VAL A 314 -16.30 14.20 -2.47
C VAL A 314 -16.93 13.68 -1.19
N VAL A 315 -18.19 13.29 -1.24
CA VAL A 315 -18.91 12.67 -0.11
C VAL A 315 -19.52 11.36 -0.60
N LYS A 316 -19.25 10.26 0.10
CA LYS A 316 -19.81 8.94 -0.20
C LYS A 316 -20.28 8.28 1.08
N ASP A 317 -21.53 7.80 1.04
CA ASP A 317 -22.18 7.04 2.09
C ASP A 317 -22.56 5.67 1.52
N LYS A 318 -22.15 4.61 2.19
CA LYS A 318 -22.34 3.23 1.70
C LYS A 318 -22.56 2.25 2.85
N LEU A 319 -23.26 1.17 2.54
CA LEU A 319 -23.48 0.05 3.46
C LEU A 319 -22.64 -1.16 3.00
N ASN A 320 -21.69 -1.58 3.84
CA ASN A 320 -20.95 -2.83 3.70
C ASN A 320 -21.58 -3.92 4.54
N TYR A 321 -21.38 -5.17 4.14
CA TYR A 321 -21.77 -6.32 4.91
C TYR A 321 -20.71 -7.42 4.84
N ALA A 322 -20.71 -8.25 5.87
CA ALA A 322 -19.98 -9.52 5.86
C ALA A 322 -20.84 -10.58 6.54
N ALA A 323 -20.73 -11.81 6.06
CA ALA A 323 -21.35 -12.99 6.67
C ALA A 323 -20.38 -14.16 6.60
N THR A 324 -20.40 -15.01 7.62
CA THR A 324 -19.57 -16.22 7.67
C THR A 324 -20.38 -17.38 8.22
N LEU A 325 -20.12 -18.56 7.68
CA LEU A 325 -20.65 -19.83 8.16
C LEU A 325 -19.52 -20.86 8.09
N ARG A 326 -19.28 -21.59 9.19
CA ARG A 326 -18.36 -22.73 9.23
C ARG A 326 -19.06 -23.91 9.89
N ALA A 327 -18.94 -25.06 9.28
CA ALA A 327 -19.35 -26.33 9.84
C ALA A 327 -18.12 -27.22 10.04
N THR A 328 -18.01 -27.82 11.22
CA THR A 328 -16.92 -28.75 11.56
C THR A 328 -17.52 -30.02 12.11
N TYR A 329 -17.15 -31.18 11.55
CA TYR A 329 -17.62 -32.49 11.96
C TYR A 329 -16.45 -33.39 12.33
N ASN A 330 -16.38 -33.81 13.60
CA ASN A 330 -15.42 -34.76 14.11
C ASN A 330 -15.94 -36.18 13.83
N VAL A 331 -15.43 -36.84 12.77
CA VAL A 331 -15.79 -38.19 12.39
C VAL A 331 -15.28 -39.17 13.45
N THR A 332 -14.10 -38.93 13.96
CA THR A 332 -13.48 -39.63 15.08
C THR A 332 -12.84 -38.66 16.04
N GLY A 333 -12.26 -39.10 17.14
CA GLY A 333 -11.46 -38.25 18.03
C GLY A 333 -10.17 -37.71 17.39
N GLN A 334 -9.78 -38.21 16.22
CA GLN A 334 -8.55 -37.84 15.53
C GLN A 334 -8.80 -37.22 14.14
N PHE A 335 -9.91 -37.55 13.49
CA PHE A 335 -10.20 -37.15 12.11
C PHE A 335 -11.51 -36.38 12.03
N GLY A 336 -11.51 -35.30 11.28
CA GLY A 336 -12.70 -34.53 11.03
C GLY A 336 -12.68 -33.79 9.69
N LEU A 337 -13.84 -33.26 9.35
CA LEU A 337 -14.11 -32.49 8.15
C LEU A 337 -14.50 -31.07 8.54
N THR A 338 -14.14 -30.10 7.71
CA THR A 338 -14.56 -28.72 7.87
C THR A 338 -14.93 -28.11 6.53
N ALA A 339 -15.95 -27.28 6.53
CA ALA A 339 -16.32 -26.45 5.40
C ALA A 339 -16.68 -25.06 5.91
N ASP A 340 -16.23 -24.03 5.22
CA ASP A 340 -16.60 -22.65 5.53
C ASP A 340 -16.84 -21.80 4.29
N GLY A 341 -17.76 -20.85 4.45
CA GLY A 341 -18.05 -19.81 3.49
C GLY A 341 -18.06 -18.45 4.17
N THR A 342 -17.42 -17.48 3.54
CA THR A 342 -17.43 -16.09 3.99
C THR A 342 -17.67 -15.20 2.78
N VAL A 343 -18.50 -14.19 2.94
CA VAL A 343 -18.62 -13.08 2.01
C VAL A 343 -18.32 -11.80 2.76
N ALA A 344 -17.45 -10.97 2.21
CA ALA A 344 -17.17 -9.65 2.75
C ALA A 344 -17.24 -8.62 1.63
N THR A 345 -17.68 -7.42 1.98
CA THR A 345 -17.74 -6.29 1.05
C THR A 345 -16.96 -5.10 1.60
N ARG A 346 -16.40 -4.31 0.70
CA ARG A 346 -15.81 -3.01 1.03
C ARG A 346 -16.04 -1.99 -0.07
N PHE A 347 -15.96 -0.72 0.26
CA PHE A 347 -15.75 0.37 -0.68
C PHE A 347 -14.30 0.81 -0.67
N PRO A 348 -13.80 1.40 -1.77
CA PRO A 348 -12.47 1.97 -1.84
C PRO A 348 -12.25 2.99 -0.71
N ARG A 349 -11.01 3.10 -0.25
CA ARG A 349 -10.60 4.05 0.82
C ARG A 349 -10.39 5.44 0.24
N ILE A 350 -10.34 6.44 1.13
CA ILE A 350 -10.12 7.84 0.76
C ILE A 350 -8.88 8.06 -0.13
N ASN A 351 -7.81 7.32 0.09
CA ASN A 351 -6.58 7.42 -0.69
C ASN A 351 -6.56 6.56 -1.97
N GLU A 352 -7.53 5.68 -2.17
CA GLU A 352 -7.64 4.87 -3.41
C GLU A 352 -8.30 5.66 -4.57
N TYR A 353 -8.77 6.86 -4.31
CA TYR A 353 -9.39 7.74 -5.32
C TYR A 353 -8.47 8.87 -5.81
N ALA A 354 -7.23 8.93 -5.33
CA ALA A 354 -6.28 9.92 -5.77
C ALA A 354 -5.86 9.68 -7.23
N GLY A 355 -5.74 10.73 -8.00
CA GLY A 355 -5.07 10.71 -9.31
C GLY A 355 -5.90 11.15 -10.51
N THR A 356 -7.06 10.63 -10.80
CA THR A 356 -7.78 10.91 -12.06
C THR A 356 -9.24 11.32 -11.88
N GLY A 357 -9.63 11.90 -10.76
CA GLY A 357 -11.02 12.23 -10.47
C GLY A 357 -11.90 10.96 -10.52
N PRO A 358 -12.41 10.50 -9.39
CA PRO A 358 -13.09 9.21 -9.33
C PRO A 358 -14.38 9.27 -10.16
N THR A 359 -14.48 8.34 -11.11
CA THR A 359 -15.73 8.06 -11.80
C THR A 359 -16.69 7.30 -10.88
N GLU A 360 -18.00 7.31 -11.16
CA GLU A 360 -18.96 6.50 -10.40
C GLU A 360 -18.60 4.99 -10.43
N GLU A 361 -17.91 4.54 -11.47
CA GLU A 361 -17.44 3.16 -11.60
C GLU A 361 -16.36 2.80 -10.57
N GLN A 362 -15.49 3.73 -10.18
CA GLN A 362 -14.48 3.53 -9.15
C GLN A 362 -15.09 3.39 -7.75
N TYR A 363 -16.33 3.84 -7.56
CA TYR A 363 -17.05 3.68 -6.29
C TYR A 363 -17.87 2.38 -6.21
N LYS A 364 -17.66 1.43 -7.13
CA LYS A 364 -18.31 0.12 -7.05
C LYS A 364 -17.82 -0.65 -5.83
N ARG A 365 -18.75 -1.34 -5.20
CA ARG A 365 -18.48 -2.22 -4.07
C ARG A 365 -17.55 -3.37 -4.50
N VAL A 366 -16.48 -3.56 -3.78
CA VAL A 366 -15.64 -4.76 -3.88
C VAL A 366 -16.29 -5.87 -3.06
N THR A 367 -16.54 -7.03 -3.68
CA THR A 367 -17.09 -8.20 -3.02
C THR A 367 -16.07 -9.33 -3.04
N ILE A 368 -15.86 -9.96 -1.89
CA ILE A 368 -14.86 -11.01 -1.69
C ILE A 368 -15.56 -12.25 -1.10
N PRO A 369 -16.14 -13.12 -1.93
CA PRO A 369 -16.57 -14.46 -1.50
C PRO A 369 -15.35 -15.38 -1.35
N LEU A 370 -15.33 -16.14 -0.27
CA LEU A 370 -14.37 -17.19 0.06
C LEU A 370 -15.16 -18.45 0.42
N ILE A 371 -14.85 -19.57 -0.18
CA ILE A 371 -15.38 -20.88 0.14
C ILE A 371 -14.21 -21.85 0.33
N ARG A 372 -14.24 -22.59 1.43
CA ARG A 372 -13.22 -23.60 1.71
C ARG A 372 -13.87 -24.90 2.17
N GLY A 373 -13.24 -26.00 1.84
CA GLY A 373 -13.63 -27.31 2.34
C GLY A 373 -12.40 -28.19 2.47
N GLY A 374 -12.37 -29.01 3.51
CA GLY A 374 -11.21 -29.85 3.74
C GLY A 374 -11.36 -30.78 4.94
N LEU A 375 -10.24 -31.34 5.31
CA LEU A 375 -10.11 -32.29 6.39
C LEU A 375 -9.00 -31.85 7.38
N PHE A 376 -9.11 -32.36 8.58
CA PHE A 376 -8.06 -32.30 9.58
C PHE A 376 -7.86 -33.66 10.25
N TYR A 377 -6.61 -33.91 10.61
CA TYR A 377 -6.24 -35.12 11.33
C TYR A 377 -5.23 -34.77 12.43
N LYS A 378 -5.48 -35.27 13.63
CA LYS A 378 -4.60 -35.02 14.77
C LYS A 378 -4.40 -36.29 15.61
N ASN A 379 -3.16 -36.63 15.83
CA ASN A 379 -2.75 -37.63 16.82
C ASN A 379 -1.53 -37.11 17.61
N LYS A 380 -0.85 -37.98 18.35
CA LYS A 380 0.31 -37.58 19.16
C LYS A 380 1.55 -37.19 18.34
N TRP A 381 1.58 -37.49 17.03
CA TRP A 381 2.75 -37.26 16.17
C TRP A 381 2.48 -36.28 15.04
N ILE A 382 1.24 -36.15 14.64
CA ILE A 382 0.87 -35.34 13.49
C ILE A 382 -0.38 -34.53 13.80
N ASN A 383 -0.32 -33.23 13.46
CA ASN A 383 -1.48 -32.35 13.35
C ASN A 383 -1.51 -31.83 11.90
N LEU A 384 -2.45 -32.31 11.10
CA LEU A 384 -2.56 -32.05 9.67
C LEU A 384 -3.87 -31.35 9.37
N THR A 385 -3.83 -30.35 8.52
CA THR A 385 -5.00 -29.71 7.91
C THR A 385 -4.80 -29.61 6.41
N SER A 386 -5.79 -30.00 5.61
CA SER A 386 -5.76 -29.90 4.15
C SER A 386 -7.07 -29.31 3.64
N MET A 387 -6.98 -28.20 2.89
CA MET A 387 -8.12 -27.39 2.48
C MET A 387 -8.06 -27.05 0.99
N VAL A 388 -9.16 -27.25 0.29
CA VAL A 388 -9.39 -26.63 -1.03
C VAL A 388 -10.09 -25.29 -0.81
N THR A 389 -9.64 -24.26 -1.52
CA THR A 389 -10.09 -22.89 -1.36
C THR A 389 -10.49 -22.30 -2.70
N TYR A 390 -11.66 -21.69 -2.75
CA TYR A 390 -12.06 -20.79 -3.82
C TYR A 390 -12.25 -19.39 -3.26
N ILE A 391 -11.56 -18.41 -3.83
CA ILE A 391 -11.70 -16.99 -3.49
C ILE A 391 -11.85 -16.16 -4.76
N SER A 392 -12.71 -15.16 -4.69
CA SER A 392 -12.84 -14.16 -5.76
C SER A 392 -12.78 -12.77 -5.17
N LYS A 393 -12.26 -11.82 -5.92
CA LYS A 393 -12.30 -10.40 -5.57
C LYS A 393 -12.78 -9.63 -6.80
N SER A 394 -13.91 -8.96 -6.67
CA SER A 394 -14.52 -8.16 -7.74
C SER A 394 -14.07 -6.71 -7.70
N ASN A 395 -14.23 -6.02 -8.84
CA ASN A 395 -14.06 -4.57 -8.96
C ASN A 395 -12.70 -4.06 -8.43
N ASN A 396 -11.61 -4.80 -8.74
CA ASN A 396 -10.27 -4.24 -8.58
C ASN A 396 -10.07 -3.13 -9.60
N ILE A 397 -9.36 -2.10 -9.21
CA ILE A 397 -9.07 -0.95 -10.05
C ILE A 397 -7.58 -0.91 -10.35
N ASP A 398 -7.22 -0.68 -11.61
CA ASP A 398 -5.87 -0.46 -12.08
C ASP A 398 -5.87 0.63 -13.14
N GLN A 399 -4.75 1.30 -13.32
CA GLN A 399 -4.53 2.28 -14.38
C GLN A 399 -3.34 1.87 -15.22
N GLN A 400 -3.53 1.82 -16.53
CA GLN A 400 -2.49 1.50 -17.47
C GLN A 400 -2.24 2.69 -18.40
N ASN A 401 -0.98 3.04 -18.59
CA ASN A 401 -0.58 4.01 -19.62
C ASN A 401 -0.22 3.25 -20.89
N LEU A 402 -1.02 3.43 -21.92
CA LEU A 402 -0.78 2.84 -23.23
C LEU A 402 -0.16 3.90 -24.12
N THR A 403 1.09 3.64 -24.55
CA THR A 403 1.83 4.52 -25.46
C THR A 403 1.74 3.96 -26.88
N LYS A 404 1.40 4.80 -27.82
CA LYS A 404 1.33 4.44 -29.23
C LYS A 404 2.72 4.03 -29.73
N PRO A 405 2.90 2.85 -30.34
CA PRO A 405 4.17 2.39 -30.85
C PRO A 405 4.85 3.39 -31.79
N GLY A 406 6.11 3.71 -31.51
CA GLY A 406 6.89 4.64 -32.34
C GLY A 406 6.60 6.13 -32.12
N THR A 407 5.83 6.47 -31.09
CA THR A 407 5.49 7.86 -30.74
C THR A 407 5.57 8.07 -29.24
N GLU A 408 5.48 9.35 -28.80
CA GLU A 408 5.35 9.70 -27.38
C GLU A 408 3.87 9.87 -26.96
N GLU A 409 2.92 9.64 -27.87
CA GLU A 409 1.50 9.76 -27.56
C GLU A 409 1.08 8.64 -26.60
N GLY A 410 0.74 9.03 -25.37
CA GLY A 410 0.28 8.14 -24.32
C GLY A 410 -1.14 8.46 -23.86
N LYS A 411 -1.95 7.43 -23.61
CA LYS A 411 -3.27 7.57 -22.99
C LYS A 411 -3.40 6.65 -21.80
N THR A 412 -3.92 7.20 -20.70
CA THR A 412 -4.22 6.43 -19.50
C THR A 412 -5.60 5.82 -19.61
N VAL A 413 -5.70 4.51 -19.38
CA VAL A 413 -6.97 3.78 -19.33
C VAL A 413 -7.20 3.21 -17.92
N LEU A 414 -8.44 3.35 -17.46
CA LEU A 414 -8.91 2.74 -16.22
C LEU A 414 -9.39 1.32 -16.49
N LEU A 415 -8.87 0.37 -15.73
CA LEU A 415 -9.25 -1.03 -15.75
C LEU A 415 -10.03 -1.38 -14.49
N ILE A 416 -11.23 -1.96 -14.66
CA ILE A 416 -12.01 -2.53 -13.56
C ILE A 416 -12.14 -4.02 -13.81
N TYR A 417 -11.50 -4.83 -12.99
CA TYR A 417 -11.36 -6.25 -13.21
C TYR A 417 -11.61 -7.08 -11.95
N ASN A 418 -11.70 -8.38 -12.12
CA ASN A 418 -11.86 -9.34 -11.04
C ASN A 418 -10.65 -10.29 -10.97
N ILE A 419 -10.41 -10.84 -9.79
CA ILE A 419 -9.45 -11.94 -9.60
C ILE A 419 -10.22 -13.13 -9.08
N LYS A 420 -9.97 -14.32 -9.65
CA LYS A 420 -10.49 -15.59 -9.16
C LYS A 420 -9.33 -16.53 -8.89
N THR A 421 -9.33 -17.16 -7.74
CA THR A 421 -8.27 -18.08 -7.33
C THR A 421 -8.91 -19.38 -6.85
N LEU A 422 -8.48 -20.49 -7.45
CA LEU A 422 -8.68 -21.84 -6.90
C LEU A 422 -7.35 -22.28 -6.31
N GLY A 423 -7.36 -22.78 -5.10
CA GLY A 423 -6.16 -23.20 -4.40
C GLY A 423 -6.36 -24.44 -3.55
N TRP A 424 -5.25 -25.05 -3.19
CA TRP A 424 -5.17 -26.14 -2.24
C TRP A 424 -4.01 -25.88 -1.29
N THR A 425 -4.29 -25.95 0.01
CA THR A 425 -3.26 -25.75 1.04
C THR A 425 -3.28 -26.90 2.00
N THR A 426 -2.12 -27.45 2.30
CA THR A 426 -1.90 -28.46 3.33
C THR A 426 -0.84 -27.96 4.31
N SER A 427 -1.17 -27.98 5.59
CA SER A 427 -0.26 -27.65 6.68
C SER A 427 -0.16 -28.84 7.62
N ALA A 428 1.05 -29.17 8.06
CA ALA A 428 1.31 -30.27 8.98
C ALA A 428 2.34 -29.86 10.04
N GLU A 429 2.05 -30.19 11.30
CA GLU A 429 3.00 -30.21 12.41
C GLU A 429 3.32 -31.68 12.72
N ILE A 430 4.57 -32.06 12.68
CA ILE A 430 5.02 -33.45 12.75
C ILE A 430 6.07 -33.60 13.84
N ASP A 431 5.75 -34.40 14.86
CA ASP A 431 6.59 -34.72 16.02
C ASP A 431 6.82 -36.25 16.08
N PRO A 432 7.60 -36.85 15.16
CA PRO A 432 7.69 -38.31 15.04
C PRO A 432 8.47 -38.98 16.18
N PHE A 433 9.37 -38.25 16.80
CA PHE A 433 10.16 -38.71 17.97
C PHE A 433 10.60 -37.54 18.85
N LYS A 434 11.03 -37.86 20.05
CA LYS A 434 11.41 -36.87 21.06
C LYS A 434 12.52 -35.93 20.56
N GLY A 435 12.25 -34.64 20.65
CA GLY A 435 13.19 -33.56 20.29
C GLY A 435 13.12 -33.11 18.83
N PHE A 436 12.51 -33.89 17.92
CA PHE A 436 12.29 -33.46 16.54
C PHE A 436 10.90 -32.84 16.34
N HIS A 437 10.85 -31.74 15.61
CA HIS A 437 9.63 -31.07 15.20
C HIS A 437 9.79 -30.57 13.76
N LEU A 438 8.79 -30.78 12.92
CA LEU A 438 8.72 -30.28 11.56
C LEU A 438 7.39 -29.56 11.35
N HIS A 439 7.47 -28.26 11.05
CA HIS A 439 6.37 -27.55 10.39
C HIS A 439 6.52 -27.67 8.87
N ALA A 440 5.45 -28.08 8.19
CA ALA A 440 5.41 -28.19 6.73
C ALA A 440 4.15 -27.52 6.20
N LEU A 441 4.33 -26.64 5.23
CA LEU A 441 3.25 -25.99 4.49
C LEU A 441 3.45 -26.18 3.00
N PHE A 442 2.39 -26.62 2.33
CA PHE A 442 2.30 -26.65 0.88
C PHE A 442 1.07 -25.89 0.42
N THR A 443 1.23 -24.99 -0.53
CA THR A 443 0.11 -24.31 -1.19
C THR A 443 0.30 -24.37 -2.70
N TYR A 444 -0.75 -24.81 -3.38
CA TYR A 444 -0.94 -24.62 -4.82
C TYR A 444 -2.10 -23.68 -5.05
N GLN A 445 -1.93 -22.65 -5.89
CA GLN A 445 -2.99 -21.72 -6.22
C GLN A 445 -2.89 -21.24 -7.67
N LYS A 446 -4.05 -21.00 -8.27
CA LYS A 446 -4.16 -20.47 -9.63
C LYS A 446 -4.98 -19.18 -9.63
N PRO A 447 -4.34 -18.04 -9.33
CA PRO A 447 -4.99 -16.74 -9.44
C PRO A 447 -5.07 -16.29 -10.89
N VAL A 448 -6.25 -15.97 -11.39
CA VAL A 448 -6.46 -15.53 -12.78
C VAL A 448 -7.23 -14.22 -12.83
N TYR A 449 -6.83 -13.37 -13.77
CA TYR A 449 -7.58 -12.18 -14.13
C TYR A 449 -8.89 -12.53 -14.84
N LYS A 450 -9.94 -11.79 -14.53
CA LYS A 450 -11.25 -11.82 -15.20
C LYS A 450 -11.71 -10.41 -15.51
N ASN A 451 -12.20 -10.20 -16.73
CA ASN A 451 -12.61 -8.90 -17.24
C ASN A 451 -11.47 -7.86 -17.27
N TYR A 452 -10.22 -8.33 -17.36
CA TYR A 452 -9.05 -7.46 -17.48
C TYR A 452 -8.83 -7.11 -18.96
N ASN A 453 -9.60 -6.18 -19.45
CA ASN A 453 -9.53 -5.69 -20.84
C ASN A 453 -9.95 -4.23 -20.93
N ALA A 454 -9.22 -3.47 -21.73
CA ALA A 454 -9.56 -2.09 -22.08
C ALA A 454 -8.95 -1.73 -23.43
N SER A 455 -9.46 -0.68 -24.07
CA SER A 455 -8.93 -0.13 -25.31
C SER A 455 -8.86 1.38 -25.23
N VAL A 456 -7.93 1.95 -25.99
CA VAL A 456 -7.81 3.39 -26.22
C VAL A 456 -7.73 3.66 -27.72
N THR A 457 -8.31 4.77 -28.13
CA THR A 457 -8.19 5.30 -29.49
C THR A 457 -7.27 6.51 -29.44
N PHE A 458 -6.21 6.52 -30.24
CA PHE A 458 -5.27 7.63 -30.37
C PHE A 458 -5.81 8.74 -31.27
N ASN A 459 -5.11 9.87 -31.33
CA ASN A 459 -5.58 11.05 -32.05
C ASN A 459 -5.72 10.85 -33.58
N ASP A 460 -4.97 9.92 -34.14
CA ASP A 460 -5.04 9.53 -35.55
C ASP A 460 -6.12 8.46 -35.85
N GLY A 461 -6.90 8.05 -34.83
CA GLY A 461 -7.92 7.03 -34.96
C GLY A 461 -7.42 5.59 -34.82
N SER A 462 -6.11 5.37 -34.62
CA SER A 462 -5.59 4.02 -34.33
C SER A 462 -5.99 3.55 -32.94
N GLU A 463 -6.23 2.25 -32.79
CA GLU A 463 -6.65 1.65 -31.53
C GLU A 463 -5.56 0.77 -30.94
N MET A 464 -5.43 0.81 -29.63
CA MET A 464 -4.61 -0.13 -28.85
C MET A 464 -5.42 -0.72 -27.71
N SER A 465 -5.29 -2.04 -27.51
CA SER A 465 -6.00 -2.72 -26.44
C SER A 465 -5.04 -3.48 -25.53
N VAL A 466 -5.43 -3.54 -24.26
CA VAL A 466 -4.83 -4.41 -23.26
C VAL A 466 -5.82 -5.52 -22.93
N ASN A 467 -5.37 -6.77 -22.95
CA ASN A 467 -6.20 -7.90 -22.55
C ASN A 467 -5.35 -8.94 -21.82
N ALA A 468 -5.56 -9.04 -20.51
CA ALA A 468 -4.97 -10.09 -19.68
C ALA A 468 -6.03 -11.06 -19.14
N ASN A 469 -7.24 -11.07 -19.72
CA ASN A 469 -8.32 -11.93 -19.26
C ASN A 469 -7.93 -13.42 -19.33
N GLY A 470 -8.01 -14.13 -18.21
CA GLY A 470 -7.61 -15.52 -18.07
C GLY A 470 -6.12 -15.77 -17.81
N MET A 471 -5.29 -14.73 -17.88
CA MET A 471 -3.87 -14.82 -17.52
C MET A 471 -3.68 -14.96 -16.01
N ILE A 472 -2.55 -15.52 -15.60
CA ILE A 472 -2.13 -15.61 -14.19
C ILE A 472 -1.82 -14.21 -13.67
N VAL A 473 -2.24 -13.95 -12.44
CA VAL A 473 -1.95 -12.67 -11.76
C VAL A 473 -0.44 -12.57 -11.47
N LYS A 474 0.16 -11.46 -11.85
CA LYS A 474 1.59 -11.19 -11.63
C LYS A 474 1.95 -11.22 -10.14
N GLU A 475 3.19 -11.60 -9.84
CA GLU A 475 3.81 -11.54 -8.51
C GLU A 475 3.11 -12.38 -7.44
N ILE A 476 2.20 -13.28 -7.84
CA ILE A 476 1.60 -14.25 -6.93
C ILE A 476 2.13 -15.64 -7.30
N PRO A 477 2.95 -16.26 -6.45
CA PRO A 477 3.48 -17.59 -6.72
C PRO A 477 2.34 -18.62 -6.79
N GLN A 478 2.42 -19.54 -7.77
CA GLN A 478 1.44 -20.59 -7.88
C GLN A 478 1.72 -21.76 -6.93
N ILE A 479 2.98 -21.96 -6.60
CA ILE A 479 3.45 -22.98 -5.67
C ILE A 479 4.19 -22.29 -4.53
N LEU A 480 3.84 -22.64 -3.32
CA LEU A 480 4.56 -22.20 -2.11
C LEU A 480 4.81 -23.43 -1.25
N VAL A 481 6.07 -23.63 -0.88
CA VAL A 481 6.49 -24.69 0.04
C VAL A 481 7.25 -24.04 1.18
N GLU A 482 6.92 -24.41 2.40
CA GLU A 482 7.65 -24.02 3.61
C GLU A 482 7.92 -25.28 4.43
N LEU A 483 9.17 -25.49 4.82
CA LEU A 483 9.62 -26.59 5.64
C LEU A 483 10.54 -26.06 6.74
N ASP A 484 10.11 -26.18 7.98
CA ASP A 484 10.84 -25.69 9.16
C ASP A 484 11.15 -26.85 10.12
N PRO A 485 12.11 -27.73 9.80
CA PRO A 485 12.56 -28.77 10.71
C PRO A 485 13.36 -28.16 11.87
N SER A 486 13.18 -28.71 13.05
CA SER A 486 14.00 -28.40 14.22
C SER A 486 14.26 -29.63 15.07
N TYR A 487 15.39 -29.64 15.75
CA TYR A 487 15.80 -30.72 16.63
C TYR A 487 16.49 -30.22 17.91
N ASN A 488 15.95 -30.65 19.05
CA ASN A 488 16.52 -30.37 20.33
C ASN A 488 17.60 -31.42 20.62
N ILE A 489 18.88 -31.07 20.42
CA ILE A 489 20.02 -31.94 20.70
C ILE A 489 20.15 -32.16 22.20
N THR A 490 19.99 -31.10 22.98
CA THR A 490 19.93 -31.12 24.44
C THR A 490 18.76 -30.24 24.90
N LYS A 491 18.54 -30.16 26.21
CA LYS A 491 17.52 -29.22 26.77
C LYS A 491 17.84 -27.74 26.49
N ASP A 492 19.13 -27.42 26.25
CA ASP A 492 19.63 -26.04 26.11
C ASP A 492 20.12 -25.74 24.68
N LEU A 493 20.16 -26.74 23.77
CA LEU A 493 20.62 -26.59 22.40
C LEU A 493 19.57 -27.11 21.40
N ARG A 494 19.05 -26.19 20.57
CA ARG A 494 18.13 -26.48 19.49
C ARG A 494 18.76 -26.09 18.15
N LEU A 495 18.75 -26.99 17.19
CA LEU A 495 19.01 -26.68 15.79
C LEU A 495 17.67 -26.48 15.07
N TRP A 496 17.63 -25.54 14.13
CA TRP A 496 16.49 -25.34 13.28
C TRP A 496 16.94 -24.88 11.88
N LEU A 497 16.15 -25.22 10.87
CA LEU A 497 16.32 -24.82 9.49
C LEU A 497 14.98 -24.29 8.98
N SER A 498 14.99 -23.32 8.08
CA SER A 498 13.82 -22.85 7.35
C SER A 498 14.09 -22.90 5.87
N PHE A 499 13.25 -23.61 5.15
CA PHE A 499 13.29 -23.70 3.69
C PHE A 499 11.99 -23.12 3.13
N ARG A 500 12.10 -22.21 2.17
CA ARG A 500 10.97 -21.61 1.47
C ARG A 500 11.20 -21.63 -0.04
N TYR A 501 10.18 -22.06 -0.77
CA TYR A 501 10.14 -22.05 -2.20
C TYR A 501 8.90 -21.31 -2.70
N PHE A 502 9.11 -20.44 -3.67
CA PHE A 502 8.08 -19.66 -4.36
C PHE A 502 8.23 -19.94 -5.87
N GLY A 503 7.22 -20.60 -6.50
CA GLY A 503 7.21 -21.01 -7.91
C GLY A 503 6.00 -20.55 -8.71
#